data_fa822fafb12c33287d4eb563920e6aad
#
_entry.id   fa822fafb12c33287d4eb563920e6aad
#
_cell.length_a   1.000
_cell.length_b   1.000
_cell.length_c   1.000
_cell.angle_alpha   90.00
_cell.angle_beta   90.00
_cell.angle_gamma   90.00
#
_symmetry.space_group_name_H-M   'P 1'
#
loop_
_entity.id
_entity.type
_entity.pdbx_description
1 polymer ?
#
loop_
_entity_poly.entity_id
_entity_poly.type
_entity_poly.pdbx_seq_one_letter_code
_entity_poly.pdbx_strand_id
1 'polypeptide(L)'
;MKKIAIVYSSKHHGNTYKLVHAISNKYDIDVFDASKQCHINLNQYDIIGFASGIDFGRFYTEIESFTKEYLPKNKKVFFIYTCAMNREGFTNSIKNIVLEKDAIVLGEYGCKGYNTYGPWKLIGGMNKNHPNEKDVELAINFFKKIID
;
A
#
# COMPACT_ATOMS: atom_id res chain seq x y z
N MET A 1 22.94 0.12 -5.62
CA MET A 1 21.66 -0.51 -5.21
C MET A 1 20.56 0.53 -5.13
N LYS A 2 19.38 0.14 -5.57
CA LYS A 2 18.20 1.03 -5.44
C LYS A 2 17.78 1.13 -3.97
N LYS A 3 17.54 2.35 -3.52
CA LYS A 3 17.02 2.60 -2.18
C LYS A 3 15.49 2.69 -2.25
N ILE A 4 14.80 1.88 -1.47
CA ILE A 4 13.37 1.70 -1.58
C ILE A 4 12.69 1.94 -0.24
N ALA A 5 11.58 2.66 -0.26
CA ALA A 5 10.72 2.86 0.92
C ALA A 5 9.30 2.41 0.60
N ILE A 6 8.60 1.93 1.63
CA ILE A 6 7.15 1.76 1.58
C ILE A 6 6.54 2.60 2.69
N VAL A 7 5.63 3.47 2.32
CA VAL A 7 4.81 4.26 3.25
C VAL A 7 3.43 3.61 3.30
N TYR A 8 2.99 3.21 4.48
CA TYR A 8 1.74 2.49 4.61
C TYR A 8 0.83 3.09 5.69
N SER A 9 -0.44 2.78 5.59
CA SER A 9 -1.41 2.94 6.67
C SER A 9 -2.29 1.70 6.71
N SER A 10 -2.40 1.10 7.89
CA SER A 10 -3.15 -0.14 8.09
C SER A 10 -3.99 -0.01 9.35
N LYS A 11 -5.32 0.01 9.19
CA LYS A 11 -6.26 0.24 10.30
C LYS A 11 -7.02 -1.01 10.73
N HIS A 12 -7.47 -1.81 9.76
CA HIS A 12 -8.36 -2.93 10.04
C HIS A 12 -7.56 -4.23 10.06
N HIS A 13 -7.45 -4.83 11.26
CA HIS A 13 -6.83 -6.13 11.49
C HIS A 13 -5.39 -6.28 10.97
N GLY A 14 -4.72 -5.16 10.68
CA GLY A 14 -3.35 -5.19 10.17
C GLY A 14 -3.19 -5.82 8.79
N ASN A 15 -4.24 -5.81 7.97
CA ASN A 15 -4.22 -6.48 6.65
C ASN A 15 -3.08 -5.99 5.76
N THR A 16 -3.03 -4.68 5.53
CA THR A 16 -2.00 -4.09 4.67
C THR A 16 -0.61 -4.24 5.29
N TYR A 17 -0.50 -4.03 6.60
CA TYR A 17 0.74 -4.20 7.31
C TYR A 17 1.32 -5.60 7.14
N LYS A 18 0.48 -6.63 7.13
CA LYS A 18 0.90 -8.02 6.94
C LYS A 18 1.68 -8.21 5.63
N LEU A 19 1.21 -7.59 4.55
CA LEU A 19 1.89 -7.65 3.26
C LEU A 19 3.21 -6.87 3.29
N VAL A 20 3.18 -5.66 3.81
CA VAL A 20 4.35 -4.78 3.88
C VAL A 20 5.43 -5.41 4.77
N HIS A 21 5.04 -5.96 5.91
CA HIS A 21 5.95 -6.62 6.83
C HIS A 21 6.61 -7.85 6.20
N ALA A 22 5.86 -8.64 5.46
CA ALA A 22 6.41 -9.81 4.77
C ALA A 22 7.47 -9.41 3.74
N ILE A 23 7.23 -8.32 3.00
CA ILE A 23 8.20 -7.79 2.04
C ILE A 23 9.45 -7.30 2.77
N SER A 24 9.29 -6.55 3.86
CA SER A 24 10.41 -5.99 4.62
C SER A 24 11.26 -7.05 5.32
N ASN A 25 10.68 -8.21 5.61
CA ASN A 25 11.44 -9.33 6.18
C ASN A 25 12.35 -10.00 5.15
N LYS A 26 12.04 -9.83 3.88
CA LYS A 26 12.76 -10.50 2.78
C LYS A 26 13.71 -9.57 2.04
N TYR A 27 13.43 -8.29 2.02
CA TYR A 27 14.21 -7.29 1.28
C TYR A 27 14.64 -6.16 2.20
N ASP A 28 15.82 -5.61 1.93
CA ASP A 28 16.35 -4.46 2.67
C ASP A 28 15.66 -3.18 2.18
N ILE A 29 14.56 -2.82 2.84
CA ILE A 29 13.76 -1.64 2.54
C ILE A 29 13.41 -0.90 3.82
N ASP A 30 13.15 0.39 3.69
CA ASP A 30 12.64 1.21 4.80
C ASP A 30 11.10 1.24 4.76
N VAL A 31 10.49 1.10 5.92
CA VAL A 31 9.02 1.04 6.05
C VAL A 31 8.57 2.11 7.02
N PHE A 32 7.58 2.92 6.61
CA PHE A 32 7.07 4.04 7.42
C PHE A 32 5.55 3.94 7.56
N ASP A 33 5.08 4.11 8.79
CA ASP A 33 3.65 4.20 9.09
C ASP A 33 3.23 5.66 8.97
N ALA A 34 2.42 6.00 7.97
CA ALA A 34 2.00 7.37 7.72
C ALA A 34 1.16 7.97 8.85
N SER A 35 0.53 7.14 9.68
CA SER A 35 -0.25 7.62 10.83
C SER A 35 0.62 8.09 11.99
N LYS A 36 1.88 7.68 12.02
CA LYS A 36 2.81 7.95 13.13
C LYS A 36 3.94 8.91 12.76
N GLN A 37 4.24 9.07 11.48
CA GLN A 37 5.37 9.83 11.00
C GLN A 37 4.95 11.22 10.55
N CYS A 38 5.59 12.25 11.09
CA CYS A 38 5.31 13.62 10.68
C CYS A 38 6.19 14.09 9.53
N HIS A 39 7.45 13.63 9.48
CA HIS A 39 8.42 14.04 8.47
C HIS A 39 9.27 12.88 8.01
N ILE A 40 9.24 12.61 6.72
CA ILE A 40 10.09 11.61 6.07
C ILE A 40 10.70 12.27 4.85
N ASN A 41 12.02 12.22 4.73
CA ASN A 41 12.70 12.73 3.54
C ASN A 41 12.70 11.64 2.45
N LEU A 42 11.75 11.71 1.55
CA LEU A 42 11.63 10.74 0.46
C LEU A 42 12.58 11.00 -0.71
N ASN A 43 13.31 12.12 -0.68
CA ASN A 43 14.25 12.45 -1.77
C ASN A 43 15.35 11.40 -1.94
N GLN A 44 15.75 10.75 -0.86
CA GLN A 44 16.82 9.76 -0.88
C GLN A 44 16.43 8.40 -1.49
N TYR A 45 15.15 8.18 -1.76
CA TYR A 45 14.68 6.91 -2.28
C TYR A 45 14.50 6.94 -3.79
N ASP A 46 14.87 5.85 -4.44
CA ASP A 46 14.70 5.68 -5.88
C ASP A 46 13.29 5.21 -6.24
N ILE A 47 12.74 4.33 -5.40
CA ILE A 47 11.41 3.77 -5.59
C ILE A 47 10.64 3.91 -4.28
N ILE A 48 9.39 4.36 -4.37
CA ILE A 48 8.54 4.56 -3.20
C ILE A 48 7.21 3.81 -3.41
N GLY A 49 6.91 2.89 -2.50
CA GLY A 49 5.62 2.21 -2.47
C GLY A 49 4.67 2.92 -1.53
N PHE A 50 3.39 2.95 -1.92
CA PHE A 50 2.30 3.40 -1.05
C PHE A 50 1.36 2.24 -0.83
N ALA A 51 1.11 1.91 0.44
CA ALA A 51 0.30 0.77 0.81
C ALA A 51 -0.83 1.18 1.75
N SER A 52 -2.04 0.72 1.48
CA SER A 52 -3.24 1.18 2.20
C SER A 52 -4.34 0.12 2.18
N GLY A 53 -5.20 0.18 3.20
CA GLY A 53 -6.53 -0.38 3.06
C GLY A 53 -7.39 0.51 2.14
N ILE A 54 -8.59 0.04 1.84
CA ILE A 54 -9.51 0.77 0.97
C ILE A 54 -10.73 1.21 1.76
N ASP A 55 -11.00 2.51 1.73
CA ASP A 55 -12.19 3.15 2.30
C ASP A 55 -12.89 3.94 1.19
N PHE A 56 -14.20 3.71 1.04
CA PHE A 56 -15.01 4.45 0.04
C PHE A 56 -14.42 4.36 -1.37
N GLY A 57 -13.86 3.21 -1.72
CA GLY A 57 -13.36 2.94 -3.06
C GLY A 57 -12.00 3.55 -3.38
N ARG A 58 -11.24 3.97 -2.37
CA ARG A 58 -9.95 4.63 -2.57
C ARG A 58 -9.00 4.35 -1.39
N PHE A 59 -7.74 4.70 -1.56
CA PHE A 59 -6.75 4.65 -0.49
C PHE A 59 -7.17 5.56 0.66
N TYR A 60 -6.73 5.25 1.86
CA TYR A 60 -6.97 6.09 3.04
C TYR A 60 -6.53 7.52 2.78
N THR A 61 -7.31 8.48 3.27
CA THR A 61 -7.02 9.91 3.09
C THR A 61 -5.66 10.30 3.66
N GLU A 62 -5.22 9.66 4.72
CA GLU A 62 -3.90 9.94 5.31
C GLU A 62 -2.74 9.55 4.37
N ILE A 63 -2.89 8.47 3.60
CA ILE A 63 -1.89 8.09 2.58
C ILE A 63 -1.93 9.08 1.43
N GLU A 64 -3.10 9.44 0.96
CA GLU A 64 -3.23 10.40 -0.15
C GLU A 64 -2.71 11.78 0.24
N SER A 65 -3.03 12.24 1.45
CA SER A 65 -2.52 13.51 1.96
C SER A 65 -1.01 13.50 2.14
N PHE A 66 -0.46 12.41 2.67
CA PHE A 66 0.98 12.22 2.81
C PHE A 66 1.66 12.28 1.44
N THR A 67 1.12 11.58 0.45
CA THR A 67 1.68 11.54 -0.91
C THR A 67 1.68 12.94 -1.54
N LYS A 68 0.57 13.65 -1.39
CA LYS A 68 0.42 15.00 -1.92
C LYS A 68 1.44 15.96 -1.33
N GLU A 69 1.71 15.85 -0.03
CA GLU A 69 2.61 16.76 0.67
C GLU A 69 4.09 16.40 0.51
N TYR A 70 4.43 15.12 0.57
CA TYR A 70 5.82 14.69 0.74
C TYR A 70 6.45 14.00 -0.46
N LEU A 71 5.68 13.53 -1.44
CA LEU A 71 6.28 12.87 -2.59
C LEU A 71 7.04 13.87 -3.46
N PRO A 72 8.36 13.70 -3.65
CA PRO A 72 9.11 14.53 -4.57
C PRO A 72 8.73 14.27 -6.04
N LYS A 73 9.08 15.18 -6.92
CA LYS A 73 8.85 15.01 -8.36
C LYS A 73 9.75 13.95 -8.97
N ASN A 74 9.26 13.33 -10.03
CA ASN A 74 10.03 12.41 -10.89
C ASN A 74 10.45 11.11 -10.20
N LYS A 75 9.69 10.66 -9.22
CA LYS A 75 9.96 9.36 -8.55
C LYS A 75 9.27 8.21 -9.25
N LYS A 76 9.80 7.02 -9.06
CA LYS A 76 9.13 5.78 -9.44
C LYS A 76 8.31 5.30 -8.24
N VAL A 77 7.06 4.94 -8.48
CA VAL A 77 6.14 4.55 -7.40
C VAL A 77 5.40 3.27 -7.74
N PHE A 78 4.95 2.57 -6.71
CA PHE A 78 4.04 1.45 -6.86
C PHE A 78 3.01 1.46 -5.73
N PHE A 79 1.95 0.66 -5.89
CA PHE A 79 0.85 0.62 -4.93
C PHE A 79 0.57 -0.80 -4.47
N ILE A 80 0.25 -0.94 -3.18
CA ILE A 80 -0.22 -2.19 -2.58
C ILE A 80 -1.48 -1.86 -1.79
N TYR A 81 -2.52 -2.68 -1.93
CA TYR A 81 -3.73 -2.46 -1.13
C TYR A 81 -4.40 -3.76 -0.71
N THR A 82 -5.19 -3.66 0.36
CA THR A 82 -6.10 -4.71 0.79
C THR A 82 -7.52 -4.17 0.77
N CYS A 83 -8.47 -5.00 0.38
CA CYS A 83 -9.86 -4.59 0.18
C CYS A 83 -10.83 -5.68 0.65
N ALA A 84 -12.06 -5.29 0.92
CA ALA A 84 -13.11 -6.24 1.26
C ALA A 84 -13.58 -7.01 0.04
N MET A 85 -13.82 -6.29 -1.04
CA MET A 85 -14.24 -6.86 -2.34
C MET A 85 -13.37 -6.28 -3.42
N ASN A 86 -12.79 -7.16 -4.25
CA ASN A 86 -11.91 -6.72 -5.32
C ASN A 86 -12.69 -6.02 -6.43
N ARG A 87 -12.29 -4.80 -6.74
CA ARG A 87 -12.87 -3.98 -7.81
C ARG A 87 -11.75 -3.21 -8.50
N GLU A 88 -12.01 -2.78 -9.73
CA GLU A 88 -11.12 -1.89 -10.44
C GLU A 88 -11.26 -0.46 -9.92
N GLY A 89 -10.20 0.32 -10.02
CA GLY A 89 -10.23 1.75 -9.78
C GLY A 89 -9.87 2.20 -8.37
N PHE A 90 -9.49 1.32 -7.47
CA PHE A 90 -9.10 1.69 -6.10
C PHE A 90 -7.87 2.60 -6.04
N THR A 91 -7.02 2.56 -7.06
CA THR A 91 -5.82 3.39 -7.13
C THR A 91 -6.01 4.67 -7.96
N ASN A 92 -7.19 4.90 -8.54
CA ASN A 92 -7.39 6.04 -9.45
C ASN A 92 -7.06 7.39 -8.79
N SER A 93 -7.54 7.61 -7.57
CA SER A 93 -7.31 8.87 -6.87
C SER A 93 -5.82 9.10 -6.57
N ILE A 94 -5.14 8.11 -6.01
CA ILE A 94 -3.71 8.26 -5.69
C ILE A 94 -2.86 8.32 -6.96
N LYS A 95 -3.24 7.65 -8.03
CA LYS A 95 -2.56 7.78 -9.33
C LYS A 95 -2.59 9.21 -9.84
N ASN A 96 -3.74 9.87 -9.73
CA ASN A 96 -3.84 11.28 -10.14
C ASN A 96 -2.90 12.15 -9.34
N ILE A 97 -2.78 11.92 -8.04
CA ILE A 97 -1.87 12.67 -7.17
C ILE A 97 -0.42 12.49 -7.61
N VAL A 98 0.01 11.25 -7.83
CA VAL A 98 1.43 10.99 -8.18
C VAL A 98 1.75 11.48 -9.60
N LEU A 99 0.79 11.41 -10.53
CA LEU A 99 0.99 11.90 -11.90
C LEU A 99 1.18 13.42 -11.94
N GLU A 100 0.53 14.17 -11.05
CA GLU A 100 0.76 15.62 -10.91
C GLU A 100 2.18 15.94 -10.45
N LYS A 101 2.88 14.95 -9.89
CA LYS A 101 4.28 15.07 -9.48
C LYS A 101 5.25 14.41 -10.47
N ASP A 102 4.77 14.15 -11.67
CA ASP A 102 5.57 13.53 -12.73
C ASP A 102 6.16 12.18 -12.33
N ALA A 103 5.48 11.45 -11.47
CA ALA A 103 5.92 10.13 -11.05
C ALA A 103 5.64 9.08 -12.13
N ILE A 104 6.47 8.04 -12.15
CA ILE A 104 6.27 6.88 -13.01
C ILE A 104 5.66 5.76 -12.16
N VAL A 105 4.47 5.30 -12.52
CA VAL A 105 3.81 4.20 -11.83
C VAL A 105 4.32 2.87 -12.37
N LEU A 106 4.98 2.09 -11.52
CA LEU A 106 5.57 0.81 -11.90
C LEU A 106 4.56 -0.34 -11.88
N GLY A 107 3.50 -0.22 -11.09
CA GLY A 107 2.47 -1.25 -10.99
C GLY A 107 1.67 -1.15 -9.70
N GLU A 108 0.73 -2.07 -9.56
CA GLU A 108 -0.09 -2.18 -8.36
C GLU A 108 -0.42 -3.64 -8.06
N TYR A 109 -0.56 -3.95 -6.77
CA TYR A 109 -1.01 -5.25 -6.30
C TYR A 109 -2.07 -5.05 -5.22
N GLY A 110 -3.16 -5.79 -5.32
CA GLY A 110 -4.22 -5.76 -4.32
C GLY A 110 -4.74 -7.15 -4.01
N CYS A 111 -5.15 -7.36 -2.77
CA CYS A 111 -5.76 -8.61 -2.35
C CYS A 111 -6.86 -8.35 -1.34
N LYS A 112 -7.62 -9.40 -1.02
CA LYS A 112 -8.65 -9.33 0.01
C LYS A 112 -8.04 -9.23 1.40
N GLY A 113 -8.73 -8.54 2.30
CA GLY A 113 -8.36 -8.43 3.71
C GLY A 113 -9.55 -8.74 4.61
N TYR A 114 -9.25 -9.13 5.85
CA TYR A 114 -10.28 -9.40 6.85
C TYR A 114 -11.04 -8.12 7.16
N ASN A 115 -12.36 -8.17 7.07
CA ASN A 115 -13.24 -7.01 7.24
C ASN A 115 -14.40 -7.35 8.17
N THR A 116 -14.55 -6.57 9.24
CA THR A 116 -15.65 -6.68 10.19
C THR A 116 -16.57 -5.46 10.17
N TYR A 117 -16.45 -4.61 9.16
CA TYR A 117 -17.22 -3.38 9.06
C TYR A 117 -18.69 -3.66 8.72
N GLY A 118 -19.61 -2.91 9.36
CA GLY A 118 -21.04 -2.97 9.07
C GLY A 118 -21.66 -4.35 9.33
N PRO A 119 -22.48 -4.85 8.38
CA PRO A 119 -23.18 -6.12 8.56
C PRO A 119 -22.24 -7.33 8.65
N TRP A 120 -21.03 -7.24 8.15
CA TRP A 120 -20.04 -8.33 8.23
C TRP A 120 -19.66 -8.68 9.66
N LYS A 121 -19.73 -7.73 10.58
CA LYS A 121 -19.44 -7.94 11.99
C LYS A 121 -20.39 -8.96 12.62
N LEU A 122 -21.64 -9.01 12.16
CA LEU A 122 -22.66 -9.91 12.70
C LEU A 122 -22.41 -11.38 12.37
N ILE A 123 -21.69 -11.67 11.31
CA ILE A 123 -21.38 -13.03 10.86
C ILE A 123 -19.91 -13.40 11.04
N GLY A 124 -19.18 -12.69 11.91
CA GLY A 124 -17.78 -12.98 12.20
C GLY A 124 -16.80 -12.36 11.22
N GLY A 125 -17.26 -11.46 10.34
CA GLY A 125 -16.43 -10.77 9.38
C GLY A 125 -16.42 -11.41 7.99
N MET A 126 -15.83 -10.68 7.05
CA MET A 126 -15.64 -11.10 5.66
C MET A 126 -14.16 -11.34 5.40
N ASN A 127 -13.82 -12.38 4.65
CA ASN A 127 -12.44 -12.71 4.30
C ASN A 127 -11.54 -12.96 5.53
N LYS A 128 -12.05 -13.68 6.53
CA LYS A 128 -11.36 -13.88 7.82
C LYS A 128 -9.91 -14.37 7.70
N ASN A 129 -9.62 -15.19 6.68
CA ASN A 129 -8.30 -15.77 6.50
C ASN A 129 -7.44 -15.00 5.48
N HIS A 130 -7.87 -13.80 5.09
CA HIS A 130 -7.12 -12.96 4.15
C HIS A 130 -6.54 -11.72 4.83
N PRO A 131 -5.34 -11.29 4.47
CA PRO A 131 -4.45 -11.94 3.52
C PRO A 131 -3.97 -13.31 4.02
N ASN A 132 -4.02 -14.32 3.14
CA ASN A 132 -3.48 -15.65 3.43
C ASN A 132 -2.05 -15.80 2.91
N GLU A 133 -1.48 -16.99 3.06
CA GLU A 133 -0.10 -17.26 2.60
C GLU A 133 0.06 -17.02 1.10
N LYS A 134 -0.95 -17.33 0.30
CA LYS A 134 -0.91 -17.11 -1.15
C LYS A 134 -0.93 -15.62 -1.48
N ASP A 135 -1.74 -14.84 -0.77
CA ASP A 135 -1.79 -13.38 -0.93
C ASP A 135 -0.42 -12.76 -0.63
N VAL A 136 0.22 -13.20 0.44
CA VAL A 136 1.56 -12.75 0.85
C VAL A 136 2.60 -13.13 -0.20
N GLU A 137 2.58 -14.36 -0.68
CA GLU A 137 3.49 -14.84 -1.73
C GLU A 137 3.37 -13.99 -2.99
N LEU A 138 2.14 -13.71 -3.43
CA LEU A 138 1.90 -12.89 -4.61
C LEU A 138 2.35 -11.44 -4.41
N ALA A 139 2.21 -10.89 -3.21
CA ALA A 139 2.73 -9.56 -2.89
C ALA A 139 4.25 -9.51 -2.99
N ILE A 140 4.93 -10.53 -2.47
CA ILE A 140 6.40 -10.63 -2.54
C ILE A 140 6.84 -10.78 -4.00
N ASN A 141 6.16 -11.60 -4.79
CA ASN A 141 6.45 -11.78 -6.21
C ASN A 141 6.24 -10.50 -7.00
N PHE A 142 5.18 -9.76 -6.69
CA PHE A 142 4.93 -8.46 -7.28
C PHE A 142 6.08 -7.49 -6.97
N PHE A 143 6.49 -7.40 -5.72
CA PHE A 143 7.58 -6.54 -5.31
C PHE A 143 8.89 -6.92 -6.01
N LYS A 144 9.18 -8.21 -6.12
CA LYS A 144 10.36 -8.68 -6.85
C LYS A 144 10.38 -8.18 -8.30
N LYS A 145 9.25 -8.21 -8.98
CA LYS A 145 9.14 -7.69 -10.35
C LYS A 145 9.36 -6.17 -10.43
N ILE A 146 8.93 -5.45 -9.40
CA ILE A 146 9.10 -3.99 -9.34
C ILE A 146 10.58 -3.61 -9.27
N ILE A 147 11.39 -4.36 -8.54
CA ILE A 147 12.79 -4.04 -8.29
C ILE A 147 13.76 -4.65 -9.32
N ASP A 148 13.31 -5.60 -10.11
CA ASP A 148 14.15 -6.25 -11.14
C ASP A 148 14.22 -5.39 -12.46
#